data_1dbdaa494bf77e7dd3f46e11632dc5da
#
_entry.id   1dbdaa494bf77e7dd3f46e11632dc5da
#
_cell.length_a   1.000
_cell.length_b   1.000
_cell.length_c   1.000
_cell.angle_alpha   90.00
_cell.angle_beta   90.00
_cell.angle_gamma   90.00
#
_symmetry.space_group_name_H-M   'P 1'
#
loop_
_entity.id
_entity.type
_entity.pdbx_description
1 polymer ?
#
loop_
_entity_poly.entity_id
_entity_poly.type
_entity_poly.pdbx_seq_one_letter_code
_entity_poly.pdbx_strand_id
1 'polypeptide(L)'
;MKPMKITAIALCAIALMLLVAGCTQPSGTATPTIAAPVKTLVIGYQPSTHQMAEITAMSKGWWQQDLAPFGVENVSDKVFPTGPPEMQAMLAGDIDIAYVGAAPVLSAVATGLDAKIVAGVNTQGSDLVVRNDLNYTGPQSLKGLTIATFPPGSIQDTILRNWLQQNNITPDKDVTIKGMSPGDAVTAITAGKVDAVFLPTPSPSVVVDQGKGKIVVHSGEMYPNHTCCVLVVSGKLIREHPEIVRQIIKTNDKAVAYNEQNLDEAAAIFANKTGSNLDDVKASLKEWDGNWASDPNLIINPVLDYAKIQYDLGYIKKPLTKDDLFDLSFYQKN
;
A
#
# COMPACT_ATOMS: atom_id res chain seq x y z
N MET A 1 -0.37 21.74 77.06
CA MET A 1 0.07 22.98 77.81
C MET A 1 0.58 23.96 76.72
N LYS A 2 0.02 25.18 76.80
CA LYS A 2 0.33 26.44 76.07
C LYS A 2 1.78 26.91 76.28
N PRO A 3 2.29 27.97 75.58
CA PRO A 3 1.62 28.94 74.69
C PRO A 3 2.50 29.33 73.45
N MET A 4 1.99 29.71 72.33
CA MET A 4 1.65 31.05 71.81
C MET A 4 2.57 32.24 72.21
N LYS A 5 3.24 32.86 71.22
CA LYS A 5 3.47 34.31 71.19
C LYS A 5 3.52 34.87 69.74
N ILE A 6 2.64 35.87 69.64
CA ILE A 6 2.46 36.83 68.53
C ILE A 6 3.45 37.98 68.77
N THR A 7 3.95 38.61 67.69
CA THR A 7 4.28 40.04 67.51
C THR A 7 4.73 40.29 66.11
N ALA A 8 4.08 40.99 65.28
CA ALA A 8 3.70 42.39 65.10
C ALA A 8 4.56 43.10 64.05
N ILE A 9 3.88 43.39 62.92
CA ILE A 9 3.80 44.63 62.14
C ILE A 9 5.06 45.54 62.03
N ALA A 10 5.48 45.79 60.80
CA ALA A 10 5.95 47.11 60.37
C ALA A 10 5.62 47.34 58.89
N LEU A 11 4.72 48.29 58.62
CA LEU A 11 4.49 48.93 57.35
C LEU A 11 5.73 49.72 56.91
N CYS A 12 6.06 49.63 55.63
CA CYS A 12 6.65 50.76 54.89
C CYS A 12 6.16 50.74 53.44
N ALA A 13 5.28 51.65 53.18
CA ALA A 13 4.87 52.02 51.83
C ALA A 13 5.97 52.87 51.18
N ILE A 14 6.47 52.46 50.00
CA ILE A 14 7.22 53.34 49.12
C ILE A 14 6.66 53.17 47.71
N ALA A 15 6.40 54.35 47.14
CA ALA A 15 5.70 54.67 45.91
C ALA A 15 6.19 53.94 44.65
N LEU A 16 5.24 53.52 43.93
CA LEU A 16 4.85 53.64 42.54
C LEU A 16 5.81 54.47 41.64
N MET A 17 6.49 53.81 40.69
CA MET A 17 6.79 54.36 39.38
C MET A 17 6.62 53.27 38.32
N LEU A 18 5.52 53.34 37.60
CA LEU A 18 5.25 52.64 36.35
C LEU A 18 6.24 53.04 35.27
N LEU A 19 7.17 52.19 34.94
CA LEU A 19 7.86 52.19 33.67
C LEU A 19 7.27 51.09 32.82
N VAL A 20 6.35 51.46 31.94
CA VAL A 20 5.90 50.62 30.83
C VAL A 20 7.04 50.61 29.82
N ALA A 21 7.96 49.69 29.98
CA ALA A 21 8.88 49.31 28.90
C ALA A 21 8.11 48.36 27.98
N GLY A 22 7.56 48.93 26.90
CA GLY A 22 7.02 48.13 25.78
C GLY A 22 8.14 47.28 25.18
N CYS A 23 8.16 46.00 25.53
CA CYS A 23 8.92 45.00 24.78
C CYS A 23 8.21 44.78 23.45
N THR A 24 8.58 45.58 22.43
CA THR A 24 8.41 45.14 21.04
C THR A 24 9.31 43.96 20.84
N GLN A 25 8.73 42.74 20.98
CA GLN A 25 9.37 41.54 20.44
C GLN A 25 9.54 41.71 18.94
N PRO A 26 10.77 41.65 18.41
CA PRO A 26 10.93 41.54 16.97
C PRO A 26 10.23 40.25 16.55
N SER A 27 9.27 40.40 15.62
CA SER A 27 8.71 39.24 14.91
C SER A 27 9.90 38.50 14.27
N GLY A 28 10.36 37.47 14.94
CA GLY A 28 11.40 36.61 14.42
C GLY A 28 10.85 35.99 13.15
N THR A 29 11.33 36.46 12.01
CA THR A 29 11.24 35.76 10.76
C THR A 29 11.83 34.38 11.03
N ALA A 30 10.98 33.35 11.10
CA ALA A 30 11.43 31.96 11.19
C ALA A 30 12.37 31.72 10.01
N THR A 31 13.64 31.60 10.29
CA THR A 31 14.62 31.17 9.29
C THR A 31 14.14 29.81 8.78
N PRO A 32 13.94 29.61 7.47
CA PRO A 32 13.55 28.32 6.96
C PRO A 32 14.60 27.32 7.41
N THR A 33 14.18 26.36 8.23
CA THR A 33 15.03 25.23 8.62
C THR A 33 15.28 24.44 7.34
N ILE A 34 16.50 24.50 6.81
CA ILE A 34 16.88 23.65 5.68
C ILE A 34 16.80 22.22 6.17
N ALA A 35 15.94 21.41 5.55
CA ALA A 35 15.79 20.01 5.86
C ALA A 35 17.15 19.29 5.66
N ALA A 36 17.44 18.32 6.51
CA ALA A 36 18.67 17.53 6.37
C ALA A 36 18.62 16.73 5.05
N PRO A 37 19.72 16.65 4.29
CA PRO A 37 19.72 15.94 3.01
C PRO A 37 19.35 14.47 3.18
N VAL A 38 18.51 13.94 2.31
CA VAL A 38 18.20 12.51 2.24
C VAL A 38 19.32 11.81 1.50
N LYS A 39 20.08 10.97 2.21
CA LYS A 39 21.21 10.23 1.64
C LYS A 39 20.79 8.84 1.14
N THR A 40 19.81 8.23 1.79
CA THR A 40 19.36 6.88 1.48
C THR A 40 17.86 6.85 1.42
N LEU A 41 17.30 6.14 0.44
CA LEU A 41 15.88 5.82 0.32
C LEU A 41 15.69 4.30 0.22
N VAL A 42 14.68 3.81 0.89
CA VAL A 42 14.31 2.39 0.86
C VAL A 42 12.89 2.25 0.32
N ILE A 43 12.74 1.43 -0.73
CA ILE A 43 11.47 1.17 -1.40
C ILE A 43 10.96 -0.21 -0.99
N GLY A 44 9.76 -0.28 -0.40
CA GLY A 44 9.05 -1.52 -0.15
C GLY A 44 8.28 -1.97 -1.39
N TYR A 45 8.23 -3.29 -1.62
CA TYR A 45 7.42 -3.87 -2.69
C TYR A 45 7.07 -5.34 -2.40
N GLN A 46 6.09 -5.88 -3.15
CA GLN A 46 5.69 -7.28 -3.13
C GLN A 46 6.01 -7.93 -4.49
N PRO A 47 6.36 -9.23 -4.53
CA PRO A 47 6.73 -9.93 -5.76
C PRO A 47 5.49 -10.29 -6.59
N SER A 48 4.80 -9.28 -7.11
CA SER A 48 3.64 -9.42 -8.00
C SER A 48 3.83 -8.58 -9.27
N THR A 49 3.24 -9.02 -10.38
CA THR A 49 3.32 -8.30 -11.66
C THR A 49 2.69 -6.91 -11.59
N HIS A 50 1.87 -6.65 -10.59
CA HIS A 50 1.31 -5.33 -10.31
C HIS A 50 2.40 -4.27 -10.08
N GLN A 51 3.51 -4.66 -9.46
CA GLN A 51 4.55 -3.75 -9.01
C GLN A 51 5.79 -3.78 -9.93
N MET A 52 5.61 -4.22 -11.17
CA MET A 52 6.71 -4.29 -12.14
C MET A 52 7.38 -2.95 -12.42
N ALA A 53 6.70 -1.82 -12.24
CA ALA A 53 7.31 -0.50 -12.42
C ALA A 53 8.45 -0.27 -11.43
N GLU A 54 8.27 -0.64 -10.15
CA GLU A 54 9.34 -0.61 -9.15
C GLU A 54 10.52 -1.48 -9.57
N ILE A 55 10.24 -2.76 -9.87
CA ILE A 55 11.25 -3.77 -10.21
C ILE A 55 12.04 -3.38 -11.46
N THR A 56 11.35 -2.87 -12.49
CA THR A 56 11.98 -2.39 -13.72
C THR A 56 12.88 -1.19 -13.45
N ALA A 57 12.39 -0.18 -12.72
CA ALA A 57 13.17 1.01 -12.39
C ALA A 57 14.41 0.68 -11.54
N MET A 58 14.29 -0.27 -10.58
CA MET A 58 15.40 -0.76 -9.79
C MET A 58 16.42 -1.50 -10.66
N SER A 59 15.97 -2.45 -11.47
CA SER A 59 16.84 -3.26 -12.33
C SER A 59 17.57 -2.44 -13.40
N LYS A 60 16.94 -1.38 -13.91
CA LYS A 60 17.54 -0.42 -14.87
C LYS A 60 18.41 0.65 -14.18
N GLY A 61 18.49 0.69 -12.87
CA GLY A 61 19.21 1.71 -12.10
C GLY A 61 18.58 3.10 -12.15
N TRP A 62 17.32 3.21 -12.60
CA TRP A 62 16.67 4.53 -12.76
C TRP A 62 16.39 5.20 -11.44
N TRP A 63 16.02 4.47 -10.40
CA TRP A 63 15.83 5.04 -9.08
C TRP A 63 17.08 5.80 -8.61
N GLN A 64 18.24 5.17 -8.69
CA GLN A 64 19.50 5.80 -8.31
C GLN A 64 19.86 6.97 -9.24
N GLN A 65 19.72 6.79 -10.55
CA GLN A 65 20.07 7.79 -11.56
C GLN A 65 19.21 9.06 -11.45
N ASP A 66 17.89 8.88 -11.31
CA ASP A 66 16.92 9.97 -11.33
C ASP A 66 16.87 10.72 -10.00
N LEU A 67 17.26 10.09 -8.87
CA LEU A 67 17.26 10.68 -7.54
C LEU A 67 18.64 11.26 -7.11
N ALA A 68 19.73 10.85 -7.75
CA ALA A 68 21.06 11.39 -7.47
C ALA A 68 21.18 12.92 -7.58
N PRO A 69 20.53 13.62 -8.55
CA PRO A 69 20.56 15.08 -8.62
C PRO A 69 19.98 15.80 -7.39
N PHE A 70 19.16 15.11 -6.58
CA PHE A 70 18.56 15.60 -5.34
C PHE A 70 19.40 15.26 -4.09
N GLY A 71 20.60 14.72 -4.28
CA GLY A 71 21.51 14.37 -3.20
C GLY A 71 21.33 12.99 -2.59
N VAL A 72 20.48 12.14 -3.18
CA VAL A 72 20.29 10.76 -2.77
C VAL A 72 21.49 9.92 -3.25
N GLU A 73 22.27 9.38 -2.30
CA GLU A 73 23.49 8.63 -2.57
C GLU A 73 23.21 7.13 -2.78
N ASN A 74 22.16 6.60 -2.16
CA ASN A 74 21.80 5.19 -2.27
C ASN A 74 20.29 4.99 -2.29
N VAL A 75 19.80 4.20 -3.24
CA VAL A 75 18.42 3.70 -3.28
C VAL A 75 18.48 2.17 -3.22
N SER A 76 17.72 1.60 -2.32
CA SER A 76 17.59 0.15 -2.17
C SER A 76 16.13 -0.28 -2.10
N ASP A 77 15.88 -1.54 -2.37
CA ASP A 77 14.55 -2.12 -2.27
C ASP A 77 14.45 -3.19 -1.17
N LYS A 78 13.24 -3.43 -0.68
CA LYS A 78 12.94 -4.42 0.34
C LYS A 78 11.67 -5.17 -0.05
N VAL A 79 11.78 -6.49 -0.23
CA VAL A 79 10.65 -7.34 -0.58
C VAL A 79 9.85 -7.73 0.65
N PHE A 80 8.51 -7.69 0.50
CA PHE A 80 7.57 -8.14 1.52
C PHE A 80 6.62 -9.20 0.95
N PRO A 81 6.24 -10.22 1.72
CA PRO A 81 5.35 -11.27 1.23
C PRO A 81 3.91 -10.76 1.00
N THR A 82 3.49 -9.74 1.75
CA THR A 82 2.14 -9.15 1.68
C THR A 82 2.15 -7.71 2.19
N GLY A 83 1.07 -6.96 1.96
CA GLY A 83 0.99 -5.54 2.32
C GLY A 83 1.02 -5.21 3.83
N PRO A 84 0.34 -5.94 4.72
CA PRO A 84 0.36 -5.60 6.14
C PRO A 84 1.75 -5.53 6.76
N PRO A 85 2.68 -6.50 6.59
CA PRO A 85 4.06 -6.37 7.09
C PRO A 85 4.85 -5.23 6.41
N GLU A 86 4.57 -4.91 5.15
CA GLU A 86 5.17 -3.77 4.46
C GLU A 86 4.77 -2.44 5.11
N MET A 87 3.49 -2.27 5.45
CA MET A 87 3.01 -1.08 6.15
C MET A 87 3.54 -1.00 7.60
N GLN A 88 3.77 -2.12 8.27
CA GLN A 88 4.45 -2.12 9.56
C GLN A 88 5.90 -1.63 9.45
N ALA A 89 6.61 -2.02 8.40
CA ALA A 89 7.96 -1.53 8.12
C ALA A 89 7.97 -0.02 7.83
N MET A 90 6.97 0.51 7.10
CA MET A 90 6.83 1.94 6.87
C MET A 90 6.51 2.70 8.17
N LEU A 91 5.64 2.16 9.02
CA LEU A 91 5.32 2.74 10.32
C LEU A 91 6.55 2.77 11.25
N ALA A 92 7.43 1.77 11.15
CA ALA A 92 8.70 1.71 11.88
C ALA A 92 9.78 2.65 11.31
N GLY A 93 9.58 3.19 10.10
CA GLY A 93 10.57 4.02 9.39
C GLY A 93 11.65 3.21 8.68
N ASP A 94 11.42 1.92 8.45
CA ASP A 94 12.33 1.02 7.73
C ASP A 94 12.27 1.17 6.21
N ILE A 95 11.19 1.75 5.68
CA ILE A 95 11.00 2.09 4.27
C ILE A 95 10.38 3.49 4.15
N ASP A 96 10.76 4.22 3.11
CA ASP A 96 10.33 5.60 2.82
C ASP A 96 9.22 5.64 1.78
N ILE A 97 9.22 4.66 0.88
CA ILE A 97 8.33 4.53 -0.27
C ILE A 97 7.78 3.10 -0.26
N ALA A 98 6.51 2.93 -0.65
CA ALA A 98 5.91 1.60 -0.78
C ALA A 98 5.07 1.46 -2.04
N TYR A 99 5.28 0.35 -2.74
CA TYR A 99 4.41 -0.16 -3.77
C TYR A 99 3.51 -1.24 -3.16
N VAL A 100 2.34 -0.88 -2.73
CA VAL A 100 1.52 -1.72 -1.85
C VAL A 100 0.06 -1.71 -2.24
N GLY A 101 -0.67 -2.75 -1.87
CA GLY A 101 -2.13 -2.76 -1.99
C GLY A 101 -2.77 -1.59 -1.24
N ALA A 102 -3.81 -0.96 -1.81
CA ALA A 102 -4.47 0.20 -1.19
C ALA A 102 -5.05 -0.13 0.19
N ALA A 103 -5.65 -1.30 0.38
CA ALA A 103 -6.31 -1.69 1.62
C ALA A 103 -5.38 -1.75 2.85
N PRO A 104 -4.16 -2.31 2.81
CA PRO A 104 -3.21 -2.22 3.92
C PRO A 104 -2.86 -0.80 4.34
N VAL A 105 -2.80 0.15 3.38
CA VAL A 105 -2.56 1.57 3.66
C VAL A 105 -3.66 2.15 4.55
N LEU A 106 -4.93 1.82 4.26
CA LEU A 106 -6.07 2.29 5.05
C LEU A 106 -5.95 1.88 6.51
N SER A 107 -5.64 0.61 6.76
CA SER A 107 -5.46 0.07 8.11
C SER A 107 -4.28 0.74 8.83
N ALA A 108 -3.19 0.99 8.12
CA ALA A 108 -2.01 1.64 8.69
C ALA A 108 -2.26 3.12 9.02
N VAL A 109 -2.89 3.88 8.10
CA VAL A 109 -3.26 5.30 8.34
C VAL A 109 -4.28 5.41 9.48
N ALA A 110 -5.26 4.49 9.56
CA ALA A 110 -6.22 4.46 10.66
C ALA A 110 -5.56 4.24 12.04
N THR A 111 -4.37 3.63 12.06
CA THR A 111 -3.57 3.39 13.28
C THR A 111 -2.45 4.40 13.50
N GLY A 112 -2.32 5.41 12.65
CA GLY A 112 -1.42 6.54 12.85
C GLY A 112 -0.20 6.59 11.92
N LEU A 113 -0.17 5.79 10.84
CA LEU A 113 0.87 5.94 9.83
C LEU A 113 0.80 7.34 9.21
N ASP A 114 1.90 8.07 9.28
CA ASP A 114 2.11 9.36 8.62
C ASP A 114 2.68 9.12 7.21
N ALA A 115 1.81 8.87 6.26
CA ALA A 115 2.13 8.67 4.85
C ALA A 115 0.94 9.04 3.97
N LYS A 116 1.17 9.24 2.67
CA LYS A 116 0.13 9.55 1.69
C LYS A 116 0.29 8.72 0.42
N ILE A 117 -0.84 8.40 -0.19
CA ILE A 117 -0.91 7.90 -1.56
C ILE A 117 -0.66 9.10 -2.49
N VAL A 118 0.35 8.99 -3.34
CA VAL A 118 0.76 10.05 -4.27
C VAL A 118 0.53 9.68 -5.73
N ALA A 119 0.40 8.38 -6.04
CA ALA A 119 0.08 7.88 -7.38
C ALA A 119 -0.63 6.52 -7.30
N GLY A 120 -1.29 6.13 -8.38
CA GLY A 120 -1.72 4.76 -8.61
C GLY A 120 -0.54 3.88 -9.03
N VAL A 121 -0.75 2.56 -9.02
CA VAL A 121 0.19 1.57 -9.56
C VAL A 121 -0.51 0.67 -10.56
N ASN A 122 -1.61 0.03 -10.15
CA ASN A 122 -2.39 -0.80 -11.04
C ASN A 122 -3.85 -0.97 -10.63
N THR A 123 -4.65 -1.47 -11.56
CA THR A 123 -6.02 -1.90 -11.35
C THR A 123 -6.14 -3.41 -11.49
N GLN A 124 -7.08 -4.03 -10.77
CA GLN A 124 -7.47 -5.45 -10.93
C GLN A 124 -6.26 -6.42 -10.83
N GLY A 125 -6.32 -7.58 -11.51
CA GLY A 125 -5.19 -8.49 -11.63
C GLY A 125 -5.07 -9.51 -10.50
N SER A 126 -6.18 -9.91 -9.91
CA SER A 126 -6.24 -11.06 -9.02
C SER A 126 -7.29 -12.04 -9.50
N ASP A 127 -7.06 -13.34 -9.29
CA ASP A 127 -7.95 -14.37 -9.80
C ASP A 127 -8.35 -15.36 -8.72
N LEU A 128 -9.61 -15.79 -8.77
CA LEU A 128 -10.12 -16.93 -8.02
C LEU A 128 -9.84 -18.21 -8.83
N VAL A 129 -9.00 -19.06 -8.27
CA VAL A 129 -8.66 -20.37 -8.83
C VAL A 129 -9.27 -21.44 -7.95
N VAL A 130 -9.99 -22.39 -8.53
CA VAL A 130 -10.48 -23.57 -7.84
C VAL A 130 -9.72 -24.82 -8.31
N ARG A 131 -9.58 -25.82 -7.47
CA ARG A 131 -9.00 -27.11 -7.88
C ARG A 131 -9.74 -27.70 -9.08
N ASN A 132 -9.03 -28.41 -9.94
CA ASN A 132 -9.59 -28.97 -11.18
C ASN A 132 -10.70 -30.01 -10.96
N ASP A 133 -10.70 -30.70 -9.82
CA ASP A 133 -11.71 -31.71 -9.45
C ASP A 133 -13.03 -31.09 -8.95
N LEU A 134 -13.07 -29.77 -8.72
CA LEU A 134 -14.25 -29.06 -8.27
C LEU A 134 -15.09 -28.55 -9.43
N ASN A 135 -16.42 -28.73 -9.33
CA ASN A 135 -17.35 -28.20 -10.30
C ASN A 135 -17.81 -26.80 -9.86
N TYR A 136 -17.19 -25.74 -10.42
CA TYR A 136 -17.62 -24.38 -10.19
C TYR A 136 -18.73 -23.98 -11.18
N THR A 137 -19.89 -23.62 -10.67
CA THR A 137 -21.07 -23.19 -11.45
C THR A 137 -21.55 -21.80 -11.05
N GLY A 138 -20.78 -21.09 -10.24
CA GLY A 138 -21.07 -19.76 -9.72
C GLY A 138 -20.74 -19.63 -8.24
N PRO A 139 -20.91 -18.44 -7.64
CA PRO A 139 -20.47 -18.16 -6.27
C PRO A 139 -20.99 -19.15 -5.23
N GLN A 140 -22.23 -19.62 -5.38
CA GLN A 140 -22.87 -20.53 -4.42
C GLN A 140 -22.16 -21.89 -4.30
N SER A 141 -21.41 -22.31 -5.34
CA SER A 141 -20.61 -23.54 -5.30
C SER A 141 -19.37 -23.44 -4.41
N LEU A 142 -19.05 -22.26 -3.90
CA LEU A 142 -17.96 -22.07 -2.92
C LEU A 142 -18.35 -22.41 -1.49
N LYS A 143 -19.64 -22.61 -1.18
CA LYS A 143 -20.09 -22.95 0.18
C LYS A 143 -19.50 -24.27 0.64
N GLY A 144 -19.00 -24.28 1.87
CA GLY A 144 -18.31 -25.42 2.48
C GLY A 144 -16.84 -25.54 2.11
N LEU A 145 -16.33 -24.73 1.16
CA LEU A 145 -14.94 -24.79 0.73
C LEU A 145 -14.02 -23.95 1.62
N THR A 146 -12.74 -24.29 1.56
CA THR A 146 -11.63 -23.51 2.15
C THR A 146 -10.93 -22.72 1.04
N ILE A 147 -10.91 -21.39 1.18
CA ILE A 147 -10.29 -20.48 0.23
C ILE A 147 -9.06 -19.83 0.90
N ALA A 148 -7.89 -19.98 0.31
CA ALA A 148 -6.71 -19.22 0.75
C ALA A 148 -6.60 -17.89 -0.01
N THR A 149 -6.24 -16.85 0.71
CA THR A 149 -6.00 -15.52 0.15
C THR A 149 -4.96 -14.78 0.99
N PHE A 150 -4.64 -13.55 0.66
CA PHE A 150 -3.76 -12.73 1.49
C PHE A 150 -4.38 -12.48 2.88
N PRO A 151 -3.54 -12.13 3.89
CA PRO A 151 -4.02 -11.91 5.26
C PRO A 151 -5.14 -10.87 5.35
N PRO A 152 -5.95 -10.89 6.43
CA PRO A 152 -6.98 -9.91 6.71
C PRO A 152 -6.48 -8.46 6.56
N GLY A 153 -7.29 -7.61 5.92
CA GLY A 153 -6.94 -6.23 5.62
C GLY A 153 -6.11 -6.01 4.36
N SER A 154 -5.76 -7.07 3.62
CA SER A 154 -5.21 -6.95 2.26
C SER A 154 -6.30 -6.64 1.23
N ILE A 155 -5.90 -6.28 -0.01
CA ILE A 155 -6.84 -6.06 -1.11
C ILE A 155 -7.63 -7.34 -1.40
N GLN A 156 -6.94 -8.47 -1.53
CA GLN A 156 -7.57 -9.74 -1.88
C GLN A 156 -8.57 -10.19 -0.81
N ASP A 157 -8.21 -10.11 0.46
CA ASP A 157 -9.14 -10.41 1.56
C ASP A 157 -10.36 -9.47 1.54
N THR A 158 -10.13 -8.16 1.36
CA THR A 158 -11.20 -7.15 1.33
C THR A 158 -12.18 -7.38 0.19
N ILE A 159 -11.67 -7.62 -1.04
CA ILE A 159 -12.52 -7.86 -2.23
C ILE A 159 -13.26 -9.20 -2.08
N LEU A 160 -12.56 -10.28 -1.72
CA LEU A 160 -13.16 -11.60 -1.60
C LEU A 160 -14.31 -11.59 -0.58
N ARG A 161 -14.10 -11.03 0.60
CA ARG A 161 -15.14 -10.96 1.65
C ARG A 161 -16.34 -10.14 1.20
N ASN A 162 -16.11 -8.98 0.60
CA ASN A 162 -17.16 -8.12 0.08
C ASN A 162 -17.97 -8.83 -1.03
N TRP A 163 -17.30 -9.45 -1.99
CA TRP A 163 -17.93 -10.18 -3.09
C TRP A 163 -18.74 -11.39 -2.60
N LEU A 164 -18.22 -12.15 -1.64
CA LEU A 164 -18.95 -13.25 -1.02
C LEU A 164 -20.24 -12.76 -0.36
N GLN A 165 -20.18 -11.66 0.42
CA GLN A 165 -21.35 -11.06 1.07
C GLN A 165 -22.39 -10.58 0.05
N GLN A 166 -21.98 -9.95 -1.05
CA GLN A 166 -22.87 -9.53 -2.14
C GLN A 166 -23.57 -10.72 -2.81
N ASN A 167 -22.96 -11.91 -2.76
CA ASN A 167 -23.52 -13.15 -3.26
C ASN A 167 -24.26 -13.98 -2.17
N ASN A 168 -24.60 -13.38 -1.02
CA ASN A 168 -25.27 -14.04 0.09
C ASN A 168 -24.50 -15.27 0.63
N ILE A 169 -23.17 -15.15 0.69
CA ILE A 169 -22.25 -16.11 1.30
C ILE A 169 -21.57 -15.39 2.47
N THR A 170 -21.73 -15.91 3.67
CA THR A 170 -21.15 -15.32 4.86
C THR A 170 -19.71 -15.82 5.02
N PRO A 171 -18.68 -14.92 4.92
CA PRO A 171 -17.30 -15.30 5.19
C PRO A 171 -17.13 -15.91 6.58
N ASP A 172 -16.25 -16.90 6.69
CA ASP A 172 -15.92 -17.65 7.92
C ASP A 172 -17.08 -18.47 8.54
N LYS A 173 -18.26 -18.46 7.88
CA LYS A 173 -19.40 -19.28 8.25
C LYS A 173 -19.78 -20.24 7.13
N ASP A 174 -20.04 -19.72 5.93
CA ASP A 174 -20.43 -20.51 4.76
C ASP A 174 -19.20 -21.01 3.96
N VAL A 175 -18.07 -20.29 4.07
CA VAL A 175 -16.76 -20.62 3.53
C VAL A 175 -15.70 -20.40 4.60
N THR A 176 -14.62 -21.17 4.58
CA THR A 176 -13.45 -20.93 5.44
C THR A 176 -12.43 -20.09 4.68
N ILE A 177 -12.05 -18.92 5.19
CA ILE A 177 -11.01 -18.09 4.57
C ILE A 177 -9.71 -18.21 5.38
N LYS A 178 -8.60 -18.54 4.69
CA LYS A 178 -7.26 -18.65 5.29
C LYS A 178 -6.33 -17.59 4.71
N GLY A 179 -5.85 -16.69 5.57
CA GLY A 179 -4.81 -15.71 5.21
C GLY A 179 -3.43 -16.35 5.19
N MET A 180 -2.71 -16.24 4.07
CA MET A 180 -1.33 -16.73 3.93
C MET A 180 -0.58 -15.99 2.83
N SER A 181 0.74 -16.21 2.75
CA SER A 181 1.56 -15.67 1.66
C SER A 181 1.20 -16.32 0.32
N PRO A 182 1.51 -15.65 -0.84
CA PRO A 182 1.19 -16.24 -2.15
C PRO A 182 1.85 -17.59 -2.37
N GLY A 183 3.11 -17.76 -1.98
CA GLY A 183 3.84 -19.03 -2.11
C GLY A 183 3.24 -20.16 -1.26
N ASP A 184 2.83 -19.84 -0.02
CA ASP A 184 2.15 -20.80 0.86
C ASP A 184 0.77 -21.17 0.30
N ALA A 185 0.03 -20.23 -0.26
CA ALA A 185 -1.28 -20.49 -0.86
C ALA A 185 -1.19 -21.36 -2.11
N VAL A 186 -0.21 -21.10 -2.99
CA VAL A 186 0.08 -21.97 -4.15
C VAL A 186 0.44 -23.38 -3.69
N THR A 187 1.29 -23.50 -2.68
CA THR A 187 1.65 -24.80 -2.09
C THR A 187 0.43 -25.51 -1.50
N ALA A 188 -0.43 -24.77 -0.78
CA ALA A 188 -1.61 -25.33 -0.13
C ALA A 188 -2.64 -25.89 -1.13
N ILE A 189 -2.94 -25.16 -2.21
CA ILE A 189 -3.88 -25.64 -3.23
C ILE A 189 -3.30 -26.81 -4.02
N THR A 190 -2.02 -26.77 -4.37
CA THR A 190 -1.30 -27.84 -5.08
C THR A 190 -1.29 -29.13 -4.27
N ALA A 191 -1.15 -29.04 -2.96
CA ALA A 191 -1.20 -30.17 -2.03
C ALA A 191 -2.64 -30.58 -1.64
N GLY A 192 -3.68 -29.94 -2.17
CA GLY A 192 -5.08 -30.23 -1.83
C GLY A 192 -5.46 -29.87 -0.38
N LYS A 193 -4.73 -28.96 0.27
CA LYS A 193 -5.00 -28.49 1.64
C LYS A 193 -6.00 -27.33 1.71
N VAL A 194 -6.24 -26.70 0.59
CA VAL A 194 -7.32 -25.73 0.36
C VAL A 194 -7.99 -26.05 -0.97
N ASP A 195 -9.22 -25.62 -1.12
CA ASP A 195 -10.07 -25.93 -2.27
C ASP A 195 -9.96 -24.87 -3.37
N ALA A 196 -9.67 -23.65 -2.98
CA ALA A 196 -9.52 -22.52 -3.86
C ALA A 196 -8.46 -21.54 -3.33
N VAL A 197 -7.98 -20.67 -4.21
CA VAL A 197 -7.14 -19.53 -3.86
C VAL A 197 -7.66 -18.28 -4.56
N PHE A 198 -7.54 -17.11 -3.91
CA PHE A 198 -7.75 -15.81 -4.54
C PHE A 198 -6.48 -14.98 -4.35
N LEU A 199 -5.69 -14.86 -5.41
CA LEU A 199 -4.32 -14.36 -5.36
C LEU A 199 -4.04 -13.35 -6.48
N PRO A 200 -3.08 -12.42 -6.27
CA PRO A 200 -2.59 -11.56 -7.35
C PRO A 200 -1.71 -12.33 -8.32
N THR A 201 -1.65 -11.85 -9.56
CA THR A 201 -0.75 -12.35 -10.59
C THR A 201 0.74 -12.21 -10.17
N PRO A 202 1.63 -13.18 -10.50
CA PRO A 202 1.41 -14.31 -11.40
C PRO A 202 0.94 -15.61 -10.70
N SER A 203 0.67 -15.60 -9.39
CA SER A 203 0.38 -16.83 -8.62
C SER A 203 -0.77 -17.69 -9.17
N PRO A 204 -1.88 -17.13 -9.69
CA PRO A 204 -2.93 -17.91 -10.34
C PRO A 204 -2.41 -18.74 -11.52
N SER A 205 -1.61 -18.13 -12.41
CA SER A 205 -1.03 -18.80 -13.58
C SER A 205 -0.11 -19.96 -13.19
N VAL A 206 0.65 -19.84 -12.09
CA VAL A 206 1.47 -20.93 -11.53
C VAL A 206 0.62 -22.14 -11.16
N VAL A 207 -0.54 -21.92 -10.52
CA VAL A 207 -1.45 -23.03 -10.15
C VAL A 207 -2.06 -23.70 -11.37
N VAL A 208 -2.40 -22.91 -12.39
CA VAL A 208 -2.96 -23.42 -13.66
C VAL A 208 -1.91 -24.20 -14.46
N ASP A 209 -0.71 -23.67 -14.61
CA ASP A 209 0.39 -24.33 -15.33
C ASP A 209 0.77 -25.68 -14.70
N GLN A 210 0.75 -25.77 -13.38
CA GLN A 210 0.94 -27.04 -12.66
C GLN A 210 -0.23 -28.04 -12.84
N GLY A 211 -1.28 -27.70 -13.55
CA GLY A 211 -2.46 -28.53 -13.76
C GLY A 211 -3.25 -28.78 -12.47
N LYS A 212 -3.16 -27.91 -11.46
CA LYS A 212 -3.75 -28.09 -10.13
C LYS A 212 -5.04 -27.31 -9.91
N GLY A 213 -5.31 -26.31 -10.74
CA GLY A 213 -6.50 -25.51 -10.66
C GLY A 213 -6.87 -24.84 -11.99
N LYS A 214 -8.03 -24.21 -11.99
CA LYS A 214 -8.54 -23.38 -13.10
C LYS A 214 -9.03 -22.04 -12.58
N ILE A 215 -8.74 -20.98 -13.29
CA ILE A 215 -9.31 -19.66 -13.02
C ILE A 215 -10.82 -19.72 -13.30
N VAL A 216 -11.62 -19.18 -12.39
CA VAL A 216 -13.08 -19.22 -12.48
C VAL A 216 -13.71 -17.84 -12.33
N VAL A 217 -13.01 -16.85 -11.75
CA VAL A 217 -13.46 -15.45 -11.63
C VAL A 217 -12.24 -14.54 -11.62
N HIS A 218 -12.25 -13.51 -12.43
CA HIS A 218 -11.27 -12.41 -12.36
C HIS A 218 -11.72 -11.37 -11.34
N SER A 219 -10.79 -10.66 -10.73
CA SER A 219 -11.11 -9.66 -9.71
C SER A 219 -11.94 -8.49 -10.24
N GLY A 220 -11.83 -8.16 -11.53
CA GLY A 220 -12.67 -7.17 -12.18
C GLY A 220 -14.15 -7.59 -12.32
N GLU A 221 -14.44 -8.90 -12.30
CA GLU A 221 -15.80 -9.40 -12.21
C GLU A 221 -16.37 -9.26 -10.78
N MET A 222 -15.49 -9.35 -9.77
CA MET A 222 -15.88 -9.14 -8.37
C MET A 222 -16.08 -7.67 -8.04
N TYR A 223 -15.23 -6.81 -8.58
CA TYR A 223 -15.29 -5.37 -8.41
C TYR A 223 -14.65 -4.66 -9.62
N PRO A 224 -15.48 -4.22 -10.59
CA PRO A 224 -14.99 -3.59 -11.82
C PRO A 224 -14.15 -2.33 -11.58
N ASN A 225 -13.05 -2.21 -12.30
CA ASN A 225 -12.12 -1.07 -12.25
C ASN A 225 -11.56 -0.78 -10.86
N HIS A 226 -11.50 -1.76 -9.99
CA HIS A 226 -10.94 -1.55 -8.66
C HIS A 226 -9.44 -1.26 -8.70
N THR A 227 -8.99 -0.39 -7.81
CA THR A 227 -7.57 -0.17 -7.55
C THR A 227 -7.01 -1.37 -6.81
N CYS A 228 -5.88 -1.91 -7.27
CA CYS A 228 -5.16 -2.90 -6.47
C CYS A 228 -4.04 -2.23 -5.68
N CYS A 229 -2.99 -1.76 -6.35
CA CYS A 229 -1.82 -1.19 -5.69
C CYS A 229 -1.71 0.32 -5.90
N VAL A 230 -1.04 0.96 -4.96
CA VAL A 230 -0.80 2.40 -4.90
C VAL A 230 0.66 2.68 -4.55
N LEU A 231 1.15 3.84 -4.96
CA LEU A 231 2.44 4.39 -4.57
C LEU A 231 2.25 5.27 -3.33
N VAL A 232 2.89 4.88 -2.24
CA VAL A 232 2.82 5.55 -0.95
C VAL A 232 4.18 6.14 -0.59
N VAL A 233 4.17 7.35 -0.05
CA VAL A 233 5.38 8.06 0.40
C VAL A 233 5.20 8.52 1.84
N SER A 234 6.24 8.41 2.65
CA SER A 234 6.24 8.84 4.04
C SER A 234 5.95 10.34 4.18
N GLY A 235 5.16 10.71 5.18
CA GLY A 235 4.82 12.12 5.44
C GLY A 235 6.05 12.99 5.70
N LYS A 236 7.10 12.41 6.28
CA LYS A 236 8.39 13.10 6.45
C LYS A 236 8.98 13.50 5.10
N LEU A 237 9.08 12.57 4.15
CA LEU A 237 9.65 12.85 2.82
C LEU A 237 8.80 13.88 2.06
N ILE A 238 7.48 13.81 2.19
CA ILE A 238 6.52 14.76 1.58
C ILE A 238 6.78 16.19 2.08
N ARG A 239 6.96 16.36 3.38
CA ARG A 239 7.12 17.71 3.97
C ARG A 239 8.52 18.29 3.79
N GLU A 240 9.53 17.44 3.91
CA GLU A 240 10.92 17.88 3.94
C GLU A 240 11.55 17.94 2.54
N HIS A 241 11.10 17.08 1.60
CA HIS A 241 11.71 16.88 0.28
C HIS A 241 10.67 16.71 -0.83
N PRO A 242 9.77 17.70 -1.04
CA PRO A 242 8.72 17.61 -2.06
C PRO A 242 9.26 17.46 -3.49
N GLU A 243 10.48 17.92 -3.77
CA GLU A 243 11.15 17.73 -5.06
C GLU A 243 11.50 16.25 -5.31
N ILE A 244 11.92 15.52 -4.28
CA ILE A 244 12.19 14.08 -4.35
C ILE A 244 10.89 13.33 -4.64
N VAL A 245 9.78 13.70 -3.98
CA VAL A 245 8.46 13.06 -4.21
C VAL A 245 8.02 13.23 -5.66
N ARG A 246 8.18 14.42 -6.25
CA ARG A 246 7.88 14.66 -7.68
C ARG A 246 8.74 13.77 -8.59
N GLN A 247 10.02 13.60 -8.25
CA GLN A 247 10.90 12.74 -9.04
C GLN A 247 10.54 11.27 -8.90
N ILE A 248 10.13 10.82 -7.71
CA ILE A 248 9.64 9.44 -7.48
C ILE A 248 8.47 9.15 -8.43
N ILE A 249 7.48 10.03 -8.51
CA ILE A 249 6.32 9.86 -9.41
C ILE A 249 6.77 9.81 -10.88
N LYS A 250 7.67 10.70 -11.31
CA LYS A 250 8.20 10.71 -12.68
C LYS A 250 8.95 9.42 -13.02
N THR A 251 9.72 8.88 -12.08
CA THR A 251 10.45 7.62 -12.29
C THR A 251 9.48 6.44 -12.36
N ASN A 252 8.41 6.45 -11.55
CA ASN A 252 7.32 5.49 -11.66
C ASN A 252 6.65 5.56 -13.04
N ASP A 253 6.25 6.75 -13.50
CA ASP A 253 5.61 6.95 -14.82
C ASP A 253 6.51 6.48 -15.97
N LYS A 254 7.81 6.80 -15.91
CA LYS A 254 8.83 6.32 -16.86
C LYS A 254 8.88 4.80 -16.89
N ALA A 255 8.84 4.15 -15.74
CA ALA A 255 8.89 2.69 -15.66
C ALA A 255 7.59 2.03 -16.15
N VAL A 256 6.43 2.61 -15.84
CA VAL A 256 5.13 2.16 -16.38
C VAL A 256 5.14 2.23 -17.90
N ALA A 257 5.45 3.40 -18.47
CA ALA A 257 5.49 3.59 -19.91
C ALA A 257 6.49 2.65 -20.60
N TYR A 258 7.62 2.37 -19.96
CA TYR A 258 8.59 1.41 -20.48
C TYR A 258 8.03 -0.01 -20.49
N ASN A 259 7.40 -0.44 -19.40
CA ASN A 259 6.82 -1.79 -19.28
C ASN A 259 5.73 -2.03 -20.33
N GLU A 260 4.88 -1.04 -20.58
CA GLU A 260 3.83 -1.10 -21.61
C GLU A 260 4.42 -1.26 -23.03
N GLN A 261 5.52 -0.58 -23.31
CA GLN A 261 6.18 -0.62 -24.62
C GLN A 261 7.10 -1.83 -24.81
N ASN A 262 7.57 -2.45 -23.71
CA ASN A 262 8.59 -3.50 -23.73
C ASN A 262 8.18 -4.67 -22.83
N LEU A 263 6.93 -5.17 -23.00
CA LEU A 263 6.29 -6.12 -22.10
C LEU A 263 7.12 -7.40 -21.91
N ASP A 264 7.71 -7.94 -22.98
CA ASP A 264 8.55 -9.15 -22.92
C ASP A 264 9.82 -8.94 -22.08
N GLU A 265 10.46 -7.79 -22.21
CA GLU A 265 11.65 -7.46 -21.43
C GLU A 265 11.29 -7.20 -19.96
N ALA A 266 10.19 -6.47 -19.70
CA ALA A 266 9.68 -6.24 -18.38
C ALA A 266 9.33 -7.56 -17.67
N ALA A 267 8.69 -8.51 -18.38
CA ALA A 267 8.42 -9.85 -17.87
C ALA A 267 9.72 -10.61 -17.52
N ALA A 268 10.74 -10.52 -18.36
CA ALA A 268 12.03 -11.15 -18.10
C ALA A 268 12.76 -10.52 -16.89
N ILE A 269 12.71 -9.19 -16.75
CA ILE A 269 13.26 -8.47 -15.59
C ILE A 269 12.56 -8.96 -14.31
N PHE A 270 11.24 -9.00 -14.33
CA PHE A 270 10.43 -9.48 -13.19
C PHE A 270 10.78 -10.94 -12.82
N ALA A 271 10.77 -11.84 -13.82
CA ALA A 271 11.08 -13.25 -13.60
C ALA A 271 12.47 -13.44 -12.99
N ASN A 272 13.47 -12.72 -13.49
CA ASN A 272 14.84 -12.77 -12.98
C ASN A 272 14.94 -12.24 -11.52
N LYS A 273 14.28 -11.12 -11.23
CA LYS A 273 14.32 -10.50 -9.88
C LYS A 273 13.61 -11.34 -8.83
N THR A 274 12.49 -11.98 -9.20
CA THR A 274 11.63 -12.72 -8.26
C THR A 274 11.89 -14.23 -8.23
N GLY A 275 12.64 -14.76 -9.20
CA GLY A 275 12.82 -16.21 -9.39
C GLY A 275 11.59 -16.90 -9.95
N SER A 276 10.63 -16.15 -10.51
CA SER A 276 9.42 -16.69 -11.14
C SER A 276 9.73 -17.34 -12.48
N ASN A 277 8.89 -18.31 -12.89
CA ASN A 277 8.93 -18.83 -14.25
C ASN A 277 8.50 -17.74 -15.24
N LEU A 278 9.26 -17.53 -16.32
CA LEU A 278 8.99 -16.48 -17.31
C LEU A 278 7.69 -16.71 -18.07
N ASP A 279 7.35 -17.97 -18.37
CA ASP A 279 6.14 -18.30 -19.12
C ASP A 279 4.90 -18.04 -18.27
N ASP A 280 4.93 -18.34 -16.96
CA ASP A 280 3.87 -18.00 -16.01
C ASP A 280 3.66 -16.48 -15.90
N VAL A 281 4.75 -15.72 -15.86
CA VAL A 281 4.69 -14.25 -15.85
C VAL A 281 4.05 -13.72 -17.14
N LYS A 282 4.48 -14.23 -18.31
CA LYS A 282 3.90 -13.83 -19.59
C LYS A 282 2.43 -14.22 -19.72
N ALA A 283 2.06 -15.42 -19.27
CA ALA A 283 0.67 -15.88 -19.25
C ALA A 283 -0.19 -14.95 -18.38
N SER A 284 0.29 -14.63 -17.19
CA SER A 284 -0.44 -13.75 -16.27
C SER A 284 -0.63 -12.33 -16.83
N LEU A 285 0.36 -11.77 -17.52
CA LEU A 285 0.26 -10.45 -18.14
C LEU A 285 -0.71 -10.44 -19.34
N LYS A 286 -0.79 -11.54 -20.07
CA LYS A 286 -1.72 -11.70 -21.20
C LYS A 286 -3.17 -11.82 -20.74
N GLU A 287 -3.40 -12.47 -19.62
CA GLU A 287 -4.75 -12.72 -19.06
C GLU A 287 -5.21 -11.64 -18.08
N TRP A 288 -4.35 -10.67 -17.80
CA TRP A 288 -4.65 -9.61 -16.83
C TRP A 288 -5.85 -8.78 -17.27
N ASP A 289 -6.87 -8.74 -16.41
CA ASP A 289 -8.11 -8.01 -16.59
C ASP A 289 -8.02 -6.51 -16.24
N GLY A 290 -6.85 -6.02 -15.86
CA GLY A 290 -6.55 -4.63 -15.50
C GLY A 290 -5.41 -4.02 -16.29
N ASN A 291 -4.80 -2.98 -15.72
CA ASN A 291 -3.67 -2.28 -16.30
C ASN A 291 -2.83 -1.57 -15.24
N TRP A 292 -1.62 -1.16 -15.60
CA TRP A 292 -0.88 -0.18 -14.81
C TRP A 292 -1.55 1.20 -14.93
N ALA A 293 -1.65 1.93 -13.84
CA ALA A 293 -2.36 3.20 -13.77
C ALA A 293 -1.74 4.14 -12.73
N SER A 294 -0.93 5.09 -13.19
CA SER A 294 -0.24 6.03 -12.29
C SER A 294 -1.12 7.20 -11.86
N ASP A 295 -2.14 7.60 -12.64
CA ASP A 295 -2.98 8.76 -12.31
C ASP A 295 -3.77 8.53 -11.01
N PRO A 296 -3.44 9.25 -9.92
CA PRO A 296 -4.12 9.06 -8.64
C PRO A 296 -5.59 9.49 -8.67
N ASN A 297 -6.01 10.31 -9.64
CA ASN A 297 -7.40 10.75 -9.76
C ASN A 297 -8.33 9.60 -10.15
N LEU A 298 -7.80 8.58 -10.85
CA LEU A 298 -8.57 7.40 -11.25
C LEU A 298 -8.86 6.46 -10.08
N ILE A 299 -8.06 6.54 -9.00
CA ILE A 299 -8.10 5.58 -7.90
C ILE A 299 -8.79 6.12 -6.63
N ILE A 300 -9.15 7.41 -6.59
CA ILE A 300 -9.72 8.02 -5.37
C ILE A 300 -10.99 7.28 -4.92
N ASN A 301 -11.97 7.14 -5.81
CA ASN A 301 -13.25 6.53 -5.45
C ASN A 301 -13.10 5.06 -5.05
N PRO A 302 -12.40 4.18 -5.83
CA PRO A 302 -12.18 2.81 -5.41
C PRO A 302 -11.49 2.67 -4.04
N VAL A 303 -10.52 3.55 -3.72
CA VAL A 303 -9.83 3.53 -2.42
C VAL A 303 -10.75 3.98 -1.29
N LEU A 304 -11.61 4.97 -1.51
CA LEU A 304 -12.61 5.39 -0.52
C LEU A 304 -13.68 4.31 -0.30
N ASP A 305 -14.06 3.58 -1.35
CA ASP A 305 -14.96 2.43 -1.22
C ASP A 305 -14.32 1.32 -0.36
N TYR A 306 -13.03 1.05 -0.54
CA TYR A 306 -12.32 0.12 0.37
C TYR A 306 -12.31 0.61 1.81
N ALA A 307 -12.14 1.91 2.05
CA ALA A 307 -12.20 2.44 3.41
C ALA A 307 -13.56 2.14 4.05
N LYS A 308 -14.65 2.27 3.28
CA LYS A 308 -15.99 1.90 3.73
C LYS A 308 -16.11 0.40 3.97
N ILE A 309 -15.66 -0.45 3.04
CA ILE A 309 -15.71 -1.91 3.17
C ILE A 309 -14.91 -2.36 4.41
N GLN A 310 -13.71 -1.83 4.60
CA GLN A 310 -12.89 -2.17 5.77
C GLN A 310 -13.49 -1.69 7.09
N TYR A 311 -14.19 -0.55 7.08
CA TYR A 311 -14.96 -0.11 8.23
C TYR A 311 -16.11 -1.09 8.54
N ASP A 312 -16.88 -1.48 7.53
CA ASP A 312 -17.98 -2.44 7.67
C ASP A 312 -17.49 -3.84 8.11
N LEU A 313 -16.30 -4.25 7.65
CA LEU A 313 -15.62 -5.48 8.11
C LEU A 313 -14.98 -5.37 9.51
N GLY A 314 -14.93 -4.16 10.09
CA GLY A 314 -14.33 -3.91 11.40
C GLY A 314 -12.79 -3.86 11.41
N TYR A 315 -12.14 -3.78 10.25
CA TYR A 315 -10.68 -3.65 10.13
C TYR A 315 -10.17 -2.26 10.52
N ILE A 316 -10.95 -1.23 10.23
CA ILE A 316 -10.72 0.13 10.71
C ILE A 316 -11.88 0.59 11.59
N LYS A 317 -11.59 1.43 12.60
CA LYS A 317 -12.58 1.84 13.62
C LYS A 317 -13.20 3.21 13.36
N LYS A 318 -12.71 3.95 12.39
CA LYS A 318 -13.22 5.25 11.98
C LYS A 318 -13.19 5.38 10.45
N PRO A 319 -14.15 6.08 9.86
CA PRO A 319 -14.08 6.43 8.44
C PRO A 319 -12.80 7.21 8.14
N LEU A 320 -12.24 6.99 6.95
CA LEU A 320 -11.13 7.75 6.41
C LEU A 320 -11.62 8.62 5.26
N THR A 321 -11.10 9.82 5.16
CA THR A 321 -11.40 10.77 4.10
C THR A 321 -10.32 10.75 3.03
N LYS A 322 -10.58 11.40 1.89
CA LYS A 322 -9.58 11.60 0.85
C LYS A 322 -8.34 12.29 1.40
N ASP A 323 -8.50 13.33 2.23
CA ASP A 323 -7.37 14.10 2.75
C ASP A 323 -6.55 13.32 3.79
N ASP A 324 -7.15 12.33 4.46
CA ASP A 324 -6.38 11.40 5.30
C ASP A 324 -5.42 10.54 4.47
N LEU A 325 -5.80 10.20 3.24
CA LEU A 325 -5.16 9.17 2.43
C LEU A 325 -4.27 9.70 1.31
N PHE A 326 -4.64 10.80 0.67
CA PHE A 326 -4.01 11.28 -0.57
C PHE A 326 -3.28 12.61 -0.39
N ASP A 327 -2.18 12.76 -1.12
CA ASP A 327 -1.63 14.05 -1.49
C ASP A 327 -1.48 14.12 -3.02
N LEU A 328 -2.42 14.81 -3.66
CA LEU A 328 -2.49 14.94 -5.11
C LEU A 328 -1.67 16.12 -5.66
N SER A 329 -1.05 16.93 -4.80
CA SER A 329 -0.33 18.14 -5.19
C SER A 329 0.93 17.86 -6.01
N PHE A 330 1.41 16.63 -5.96
CA PHE A 330 2.63 16.18 -6.64
C PHE A 330 2.38 15.63 -8.04
N TYR A 331 1.17 15.16 -8.32
CA TYR A 331 0.84 14.56 -9.61
C TYR A 331 0.46 15.66 -10.62
N GLN A 332 1.22 15.76 -11.69
CA GLN A 332 0.89 16.63 -12.82
C GLN A 332 0.57 15.70 -14.01
N LYS A 333 -0.66 15.79 -14.53
CA LYS A 333 -1.02 15.08 -15.75
C LYS A 333 -0.18 15.66 -16.90
N ASN A 334 0.69 14.84 -17.48
CA ASN A 334 1.48 15.17 -18.68
C ASN A 334 0.59 15.25 -19.91
#